data_fa93303ac8eebd463e099ba79d412689
#
_entry.id   fa93303ac8eebd463e099ba79d412689
#
_cell.length_a   1.000
_cell.length_b   1.000
_cell.length_c   1.000
_cell.angle_alpha   90.00
_cell.angle_beta   90.00
_cell.angle_gamma   90.00
#
_symmetry.space_group_name_H-M   'P 1'
#
loop_
_entity.id
_entity.type
_entity.pdbx_description
1 polymer ?
#
loop_
_entity_poly.entity_id
_entity_poly.type
_entity_poly.pdbx_seq_one_letter_code
_entity_poly.pdbx_strand_id
1 'polypeptide(L)'
;VKDRYAEVALHEEELESFWDHILETELFELLLGVFNELPPACREVYRLSLEGKKHEEIAEILQITVNTVKKHKNNANHYMRERLKHILSLLVLCQLP
;
A
#
# COMPACT_ATOMS: atom_id res chain seq x y z
N VAL A 1 -18.63 -27.94 28.97
CA VAL A 1 -17.21 -27.72 28.65
C VAL A 1 -16.99 -27.53 27.17
N LYS A 2 -17.61 -28.34 26.30
CA LYS A 2 -17.54 -28.21 24.85
C LYS A 2 -18.13 -26.90 24.35
N ASP A 3 -19.27 -26.50 24.91
CA ASP A 3 -19.95 -25.26 24.53
C ASP A 3 -19.10 -24.02 24.88
N ARG A 4 -18.46 -24.06 26.04
CA ARG A 4 -17.60 -22.97 26.49
C ARG A 4 -16.37 -22.84 25.62
N TYR A 5 -15.81 -23.96 25.18
CA TYR A 5 -14.66 -24.00 24.29
C TYR A 5 -15.04 -23.48 22.91
N ALA A 6 -16.21 -23.83 22.39
CA ALA A 6 -16.71 -23.32 21.10
C ALA A 6 -16.96 -21.82 21.14
N GLU A 7 -17.49 -21.30 22.25
CA GLU A 7 -17.69 -19.84 22.42
C GLU A 7 -16.37 -19.09 22.42
N VAL A 8 -15.35 -19.60 23.08
CA VAL A 8 -14.01 -18.99 23.11
C VAL A 8 -13.40 -18.99 21.72
N ALA A 9 -13.53 -20.10 20.98
CA ALA A 9 -13.00 -20.21 19.63
C ALA A 9 -13.67 -19.22 18.66
N LEU A 10 -15.00 -19.08 18.74
CA LEU A 10 -15.74 -18.10 17.92
C LEU A 10 -15.33 -16.67 18.27
N HIS A 11 -15.12 -16.39 19.54
CA HIS A 11 -14.70 -15.07 19.99
C HIS A 11 -13.29 -14.73 19.51
N GLU A 12 -12.40 -15.71 19.47
CA GLU A 12 -11.06 -15.56 18.94
C GLU A 12 -11.07 -15.29 17.43
N GLU A 13 -11.92 -15.97 16.67
CA GLU A 13 -12.08 -15.71 15.23
C GLU A 13 -12.60 -14.31 14.96
N GLU A 14 -13.56 -13.84 15.74
CA GLU A 14 -14.08 -12.47 15.64
C GLU A 14 -12.99 -11.44 15.94
N LEU A 15 -12.17 -11.68 16.96
CA LEU A 15 -11.05 -10.82 17.31
C LEU A 15 -10.01 -10.77 16.22
N GLU A 16 -9.64 -11.93 15.64
CA GLU A 16 -8.68 -11.98 14.54
C GLU A 16 -9.20 -11.20 13.34
N SER A 17 -10.47 -11.36 12.98
CA SER A 17 -11.10 -10.63 11.88
C SER A 17 -11.09 -9.12 12.13
N PHE A 18 -11.36 -8.69 13.36
CA PHE A 18 -11.33 -7.29 13.77
C PHE A 18 -9.92 -6.71 13.65
N TRP A 19 -8.91 -7.43 14.16
CA TRP A 19 -7.52 -6.99 14.08
C TRP A 19 -7.01 -6.94 12.63
N ASP A 20 -7.38 -7.92 11.81
CA ASP A 20 -7.04 -7.94 10.40
C ASP A 20 -7.62 -6.72 9.69
N HIS A 21 -8.87 -6.36 9.98
CA HIS A 21 -9.53 -5.21 9.41
C HIS A 21 -8.84 -3.89 9.81
N ILE A 22 -8.46 -3.77 11.09
CA ILE A 22 -7.74 -2.59 11.59
C ILE A 22 -6.39 -2.47 10.90
N LEU A 23 -5.64 -3.58 10.81
CA LEU A 23 -4.33 -3.60 10.15
C LEU A 23 -4.43 -3.23 8.68
N GLU A 24 -5.44 -3.75 7.97
CA GLU A 24 -5.68 -3.38 6.57
C GLU A 24 -5.96 -1.90 6.42
N THR A 25 -6.79 -1.33 7.29
CA THR A 25 -7.15 0.08 7.24
C THR A 25 -5.93 0.98 7.52
N GLU A 26 -5.16 0.66 8.55
CA GLU A 26 -3.96 1.40 8.90
C GLU A 26 -2.90 1.31 7.81
N LEU A 27 -2.71 0.11 7.26
CA LEU A 27 -1.77 -0.10 6.17
C LEU A 27 -2.18 0.69 4.93
N PHE A 28 -3.46 0.71 4.61
CA PHE A 28 -3.99 1.49 3.49
C PHE A 28 -3.75 2.98 3.69
N GLU A 29 -3.98 3.50 4.88
CA GLU A 29 -3.72 4.91 5.19
C GLU A 29 -2.24 5.26 5.10
N LEU A 30 -1.37 4.37 5.57
CA LEU A 30 0.08 4.54 5.43
C LEU A 30 0.51 4.58 3.97
N LEU A 31 -0.01 3.65 3.16
CA LEU A 31 0.27 3.60 1.73
C LEU A 31 -0.21 4.87 1.03
N LEU A 32 -1.39 5.33 1.37
CA LEU A 32 -1.97 6.54 0.81
C LEU A 32 -1.14 7.77 1.18
N GLY A 33 -0.66 7.82 2.43
CA GLY A 33 0.22 8.87 2.90
C GLY A 33 1.53 8.94 2.11
N VAL A 34 2.15 7.80 1.90
CA VAL A 34 3.40 7.70 1.12
C VAL A 34 3.13 8.05 -0.35
N PHE A 35 2.02 7.58 -0.90
CA PHE A 35 1.61 7.91 -2.26
C PHE A 35 1.45 9.42 -2.45
N ASN A 36 0.87 10.11 -1.47
CA ASN A 36 0.69 11.56 -1.51
C ASN A 36 2.01 12.35 -1.39
N GLU A 37 3.07 11.71 -0.92
CA GLU A 37 4.41 12.31 -0.88
C GLU A 37 5.07 12.37 -2.25
N LEU A 38 4.60 11.59 -3.22
CA LEU A 38 5.17 11.55 -4.56
C LEU A 38 5.00 12.90 -5.27
N PRO A 39 5.98 13.29 -6.12
CA PRO A 39 5.79 14.45 -7.00
C PRO A 39 4.56 14.29 -7.87
N PRO A 40 3.85 15.37 -8.22
CA PRO A 40 2.58 15.27 -8.94
C PRO A 40 2.62 14.43 -10.21
N ALA A 41 3.67 14.57 -11.03
CA ALA A 41 3.79 13.81 -12.27
C ALA A 41 3.95 12.32 -12.01
N CYS A 42 4.82 11.94 -11.06
CA CYS A 42 5.01 10.55 -10.67
C CYS A 42 3.74 9.95 -10.06
N ARG A 43 3.05 10.74 -9.25
CA ARG A 43 1.80 10.30 -8.61
C ARG A 43 0.72 10.01 -9.65
N GLU A 44 0.56 10.88 -10.66
CA GLU A 44 -0.43 10.67 -11.72
C GLU A 44 -0.12 9.44 -12.57
N VAL A 45 1.15 9.26 -12.94
CA VAL A 45 1.59 8.07 -13.68
C VAL A 45 1.30 6.81 -12.86
N TYR A 46 1.66 6.83 -11.58
CA TYR A 46 1.48 5.67 -10.71
C TYR A 46 0.00 5.36 -10.51
N ARG A 47 -0.82 6.38 -10.31
CA ARG A 47 -2.28 6.23 -10.17
C ARG A 47 -2.89 5.56 -11.40
N LEU A 48 -2.56 6.05 -12.58
CA LEU A 48 -3.07 5.47 -13.83
C LEU A 48 -2.58 4.04 -14.04
N SER A 49 -1.33 3.76 -13.64
CA SER A 49 -0.78 2.41 -13.68
C SER A 49 -1.54 1.46 -12.77
N LEU A 50 -1.93 1.91 -11.57
CA LEU A 50 -2.74 1.11 -10.64
C LEU A 50 -4.15 0.86 -11.16
N GLU A 51 -4.68 1.76 -11.98
CA GLU A 51 -5.98 1.58 -12.65
C GLU A 51 -5.91 0.56 -13.80
N GLY A 52 -4.73 0.07 -14.12
CA GLY A 52 -4.52 -0.92 -15.17
C GLY A 52 -4.21 -0.34 -16.53
N LYS A 53 -3.93 0.96 -16.62
CA LYS A 53 -3.57 1.60 -17.89
C LYS A 53 -2.18 1.16 -18.33
N LYS A 54 -2.03 0.95 -19.64
CA LYS A 54 -0.73 0.62 -20.24
C LYS A 54 0.12 1.87 -20.40
N HIS A 55 1.43 1.71 -20.54
CA HIS A 55 2.36 2.84 -20.70
C HIS A 55 1.97 3.77 -21.84
N GLU A 56 1.58 3.20 -22.98
CA GLU A 56 1.16 3.96 -24.15
C GLU A 56 -0.10 4.78 -23.87
N GLU A 57 -1.07 4.21 -23.14
CA GLU A 57 -2.30 4.91 -22.76
C GLU A 57 -2.00 6.06 -21.79
N ILE A 58 -1.13 5.83 -20.81
CA ILE A 58 -0.72 6.87 -19.86
C ILE A 58 -0.01 8.01 -20.57
N ALA A 59 0.88 7.67 -21.50
CA ALA A 59 1.62 8.64 -22.30
C ALA A 59 0.65 9.55 -23.09
N GLU A 60 -0.37 8.96 -23.67
CA GLU A 60 -1.40 9.68 -24.41
C GLU A 60 -2.25 10.58 -23.51
N ILE A 61 -2.71 10.05 -22.38
CA ILE A 61 -3.53 10.79 -21.41
C ILE A 61 -2.78 12.02 -20.87
N LEU A 62 -1.52 11.84 -20.50
CA LEU A 62 -0.72 12.88 -19.88
C LEU A 62 0.08 13.71 -20.89
N GLN A 63 0.03 13.35 -22.17
CA GLN A 63 0.76 14.03 -23.25
C GLN A 63 2.28 14.08 -23.00
N ILE A 64 2.83 12.94 -22.61
CA ILE A 64 4.26 12.74 -22.39
C ILE A 64 4.72 11.50 -23.17
N THR A 65 6.01 11.29 -23.27
CA THR A 65 6.56 10.13 -23.98
C THR A 65 6.45 8.86 -23.11
N VAL A 66 6.42 7.70 -23.75
CA VAL A 66 6.40 6.41 -23.07
C VAL A 66 7.64 6.25 -22.17
N ASN A 67 8.80 6.73 -22.64
CA ASN A 67 10.03 6.70 -21.82
C ASN A 67 9.89 7.54 -20.55
N THR A 68 9.23 8.68 -20.63
CA THR A 68 8.95 9.52 -19.46
C THR A 68 7.99 8.82 -18.51
N VAL A 69 6.97 8.12 -19.03
CA VAL A 69 6.06 7.31 -18.21
C VAL A 69 6.83 6.25 -17.44
N LYS A 70 7.70 5.51 -18.12
CA LYS A 70 8.52 4.45 -17.49
C LYS A 70 9.42 5.03 -16.41
N LYS A 71 10.03 6.18 -16.67
CA LYS A 71 10.89 6.86 -15.71
C LYS A 71 10.13 7.26 -14.46
N HIS A 72 8.97 7.90 -14.61
CA HIS A 72 8.12 8.29 -13.48
C HIS A 72 7.63 7.08 -12.69
N LYS A 73 7.24 6.01 -13.38
CA LYS A 73 6.80 4.78 -12.74
C LYS A 73 7.91 4.13 -11.92
N ASN A 74 9.11 4.05 -12.49
CA ASN A 74 10.28 3.50 -11.80
C ASN A 74 10.65 4.33 -10.57
N ASN A 75 10.63 5.65 -10.70
CA ASN A 75 10.90 6.56 -9.58
C ASN A 75 9.85 6.40 -8.47
N ALA A 76 8.58 6.32 -8.86
CA ALA A 76 7.48 6.12 -7.90
C ALA A 76 7.63 4.79 -7.18
N ASN A 77 7.90 3.70 -7.91
CA ASN A 77 8.10 2.37 -7.32
C ASN A 77 9.27 2.37 -6.34
N HIS A 78 10.38 3.01 -6.73
CA HIS A 78 11.55 3.09 -5.86
C HIS A 78 11.24 3.87 -4.59
N TYR A 79 10.61 5.02 -4.71
CA TYR A 79 10.23 5.85 -3.57
C TYR A 79 9.30 5.10 -2.62
N MET A 80 8.23 4.49 -3.15
CA MET A 80 7.28 3.72 -2.34
C MET A 80 7.97 2.58 -1.62
N ARG A 81 8.85 1.86 -2.32
CA ARG A 81 9.57 0.72 -1.74
C ARG A 81 10.48 1.16 -0.60
N GLU A 82 11.23 2.23 -0.79
CA GLU A 82 12.14 2.74 0.24
C GLU A 82 11.39 3.25 1.46
N ARG A 83 10.31 3.98 1.25
CA ARG A 83 9.49 4.47 2.36
C ARG A 83 8.83 3.33 3.14
N LEU A 84 8.31 2.32 2.44
CA LEU A 84 7.70 1.16 3.08
C LEU A 84 8.70 0.34 3.87
N LYS A 85 9.92 0.16 3.36
CA LYS A 85 11.00 -0.50 4.10
C LYS A 85 11.30 0.24 5.39
N HIS A 86 11.37 1.56 5.34
CA HIS A 86 11.64 2.39 6.51
C HIS A 86 10.55 2.24 7.56
N ILE A 87 9.29 2.30 7.14
CA ILE A 87 8.13 2.14 8.02
C ILE A 87 8.11 0.75 8.65
N LEU A 88 8.33 -0.30 7.86
CA LEU A 88 8.39 -1.68 8.36
C LEU A 88 9.54 -1.87 9.34
N SER A 89 10.69 -1.25 9.10
CA SER A 89 11.84 -1.28 9.99
C SER A 89 11.50 -0.69 11.36
N LEU A 90 10.82 0.45 11.37
CA LEU A 90 10.37 1.11 12.59
C LEU A 90 9.37 0.26 13.36
N LEU A 91 8.43 -0.38 12.65
CA LEU A 91 7.44 -1.26 13.27
C LEU A 91 8.10 -2.48 13.91
N VAL A 92 9.07 -3.08 13.25
CA VAL A 92 9.81 -4.23 13.78
C VAL A 92 10.59 -3.82 15.03
N LEU A 93 11.24 -2.65 15.00
CA LEU A 93 11.98 -2.15 16.17
C LEU A 93 11.06 -1.87 17.35
N CYS A 94 9.84 -1.38 17.11
CA CYS A 94 8.87 -1.15 18.16
C CYS A 94 8.35 -2.43 18.80
N GLN A 95 8.39 -3.55 18.08
CA GLN A 95 7.92 -4.84 18.58
C GLN A 95 8.98 -5.64 19.30
N LEU A 96 10.23 -5.28 19.17
CA LEU A 96 11.33 -5.95 19.87
C LEU A 96 11.36 -5.49 21.35
N PRO A 97 11.43 -6.44 22.27
CA PRO A 97 11.50 -6.10 23.71
C PRO A 97 12.81 -5.43 24.11
#